data_74ab7e7847d85f33f0c8c2b82e966e75
#
_entry.id   74ab7e7847d85f33f0c8c2b82e966e75
#
_cell.length_a   1.000
_cell.length_b   1.000
_cell.length_c   1.000
_cell.angle_alpha   90.00
_cell.angle_beta   90.00
_cell.angle_gamma   90.00
#
_symmetry.space_group_name_H-M   'P 1'
#
loop_
_entity.id
_entity.type
_entity.pdbx_description
1 polymer ?
#
loop_
_entity_poly.entity_id
_entity_poly.type
_entity_poly.pdbx_seq_one_letter_code
_entity_poly.pdbx_strand_id
1 'polypeptide(L)'
;ENELKSAYIRPLAFRGYHSLGVDPSKCPVEVIVAALNWGKYLGEEALSQGVDVRVSSWNRMRANTMPTLAKAGGTYMNSQLIKMEAMADNYTEGISIDTNGFVSEGSGENIFVIIDGVLHTPPQYGASILPGLTRDSVIQICKDFDLEVKQTLIPREMLYIADEIFFTGTAAEVTPIRSIDRMKIGPGKRGPITEKIQKRFFEIINAEVEDKYNWLTFVY
;
A
#
# COMPACT_ATOMS: atom_id res chain seq x y z
N GLU A 1 27.26 -5.76 -10.35
CA GLU A 1 27.93 -5.89 -9.02
C GLU A 1 27.22 -6.91 -8.12
N ASN A 2 25.87 -6.99 -8.14
CA ASN A 2 25.11 -7.86 -7.25
C ASN A 2 24.71 -9.21 -7.88
N GLU A 3 24.97 -9.42 -9.17
CA GLU A 3 24.65 -10.64 -9.93
C GLU A 3 23.15 -11.08 -9.82
N LEU A 4 22.25 -10.14 -9.57
CA LEU A 4 20.82 -10.38 -9.45
C LEU A 4 20.13 -10.19 -10.80
N LYS A 5 19.38 -11.19 -11.26
CA LYS A 5 18.52 -11.10 -12.46
C LYS A 5 17.26 -10.26 -12.21
N SER A 6 16.78 -10.24 -10.99
CA SER A 6 15.64 -9.45 -10.52
C SER A 6 15.91 -9.01 -9.10
N ALA A 7 15.54 -7.79 -8.74
CA ALA A 7 15.79 -7.26 -7.42
C ALA A 7 14.71 -6.26 -6.98
N TYR A 8 14.42 -6.25 -5.70
CA TYR A 8 13.75 -5.14 -5.05
C TYR A 8 14.80 -4.07 -4.74
N ILE A 9 14.60 -2.86 -5.23
CA ILE A 9 15.49 -1.72 -5.00
C ILE A 9 14.97 -0.91 -3.81
N ARG A 10 15.81 -0.77 -2.78
CA ARG A 10 15.50 0.02 -1.59
C ARG A 10 16.48 1.19 -1.44
N PRO A 11 16.14 2.38 -1.92
CA PRO A 11 16.89 3.59 -1.57
C PRO A 11 16.57 4.02 -0.14
N LEU A 12 17.56 4.51 0.58
CA LEU A 12 17.43 5.10 1.91
C LEU A 12 18.28 6.36 1.98
N ALA A 13 17.66 7.50 2.27
CA ALA A 13 18.35 8.73 2.63
C ALA A 13 18.18 8.97 4.14
N PHE A 14 19.28 9.27 4.82
CA PHE A 14 19.26 9.46 6.27
C PHE A 14 20.25 10.54 6.70
N ARG A 15 20.10 11.04 7.92
CA ARG A 15 21.06 11.95 8.55
C ARG A 15 22.22 11.16 9.12
N GLY A 16 23.41 11.42 8.59
CA GLY A 16 24.65 10.80 9.05
C GLY A 16 25.15 11.39 10.37
N TYR A 17 26.31 10.92 10.80
CA TYR A 17 26.90 11.30 12.07
C TYR A 17 27.48 12.73 12.04
N HIS A 18 27.12 13.56 13.01
CA HIS A 18 27.77 14.84 13.30
C HIS A 18 27.40 15.36 14.69
N SER A 19 26.12 15.40 15.05
CA SER A 19 25.59 15.98 16.28
C SER A 19 24.63 15.02 16.96
N LEU A 20 24.59 15.02 18.30
CA LEU A 20 23.69 14.19 19.11
C LEU A 20 22.37 14.89 19.46
N GLY A 21 22.21 16.17 19.11
CA GLY A 21 20.99 16.92 19.41
C GLY A 21 19.81 16.54 18.51
N VAL A 22 18.64 17.06 18.87
CA VAL A 22 17.40 16.89 18.08
C VAL A 22 17.48 17.63 16.75
N ASP A 23 18.23 18.74 16.68
CA ASP A 23 18.44 19.48 15.45
C ASP A 23 19.41 18.75 14.51
N PRO A 24 18.93 18.20 13.38
CA PRO A 24 19.77 17.48 12.44
C PRO A 24 20.40 18.38 11.38
N SER A 25 20.27 19.70 11.46
CA SER A 25 20.64 20.62 10.37
C SER A 25 22.12 20.55 10.01
N LYS A 26 22.99 20.24 10.98
CA LYS A 26 24.45 20.09 10.79
C LYS A 26 24.87 18.66 10.39
N CYS A 27 23.98 17.68 10.47
CA CYS A 27 24.27 16.31 10.08
C CYS A 27 24.24 16.17 8.56
N PRO A 28 25.23 15.50 7.92
CA PRO A 28 25.20 15.27 6.49
C PRO A 28 24.00 14.40 6.09
N VAL A 29 23.52 14.56 4.87
CA VAL A 29 22.57 13.62 4.28
C VAL A 29 23.38 12.54 3.56
N GLU A 30 23.16 11.29 3.95
CA GLU A 30 23.78 10.13 3.35
C GLU A 30 22.71 9.31 2.61
N VAL A 31 23.11 8.64 1.54
CA VAL A 31 22.22 7.82 0.73
C VAL A 31 22.85 6.46 0.50
N ILE A 32 22.06 5.42 0.73
CA ILE A 32 22.39 4.05 0.34
C ILE A 32 21.28 3.50 -0.56
N VAL A 33 21.65 2.60 -1.46
CA VAL A 33 20.71 1.86 -2.31
C VAL A 33 21.01 0.38 -2.14
N ALA A 34 20.04 -0.36 -1.61
CA ALA A 34 20.15 -1.80 -1.48
C ALA A 34 19.38 -2.49 -2.62
N ALA A 35 19.99 -3.51 -3.24
CA ALA A 35 19.33 -4.42 -4.16
C ALA A 35 19.15 -5.77 -3.45
N LEU A 36 17.92 -6.21 -3.30
CA LEU A 36 17.56 -7.38 -2.50
C LEU A 36 16.79 -8.40 -3.34
N ASN A 37 17.13 -9.68 -3.20
CA ASN A 37 16.25 -10.74 -3.67
C ASN A 37 15.09 -10.86 -2.66
N TRP A 38 13.94 -10.31 -3.03
CA TRP A 38 12.75 -10.28 -2.17
C TRP A 38 11.60 -11.00 -2.87
N GLY A 39 11.08 -12.07 -2.26
CA GLY A 39 9.90 -12.78 -2.75
C GLY A 39 8.61 -11.98 -2.61
N LYS A 40 7.47 -12.62 -2.81
CA LYS A 40 6.16 -11.97 -2.67
C LYS A 40 5.90 -11.57 -1.21
N TYR A 41 5.73 -10.28 -0.97
CA TYR A 41 5.64 -9.68 0.37
C TYR A 41 4.52 -10.26 1.24
N LEU A 42 3.35 -10.50 0.66
CA LEU A 42 2.18 -11.03 1.37
C LEU A 42 1.96 -12.54 1.14
N GLY A 43 2.88 -13.23 0.47
CA GLY A 43 2.83 -14.65 0.15
C GLY A 43 2.48 -14.94 -1.31
N GLU A 44 2.91 -16.10 -1.80
CA GLU A 44 2.76 -16.49 -3.22
C GLU A 44 1.29 -16.58 -3.67
N GLU A 45 0.40 -17.09 -2.82
CA GLU A 45 -1.01 -17.24 -3.14
C GLU A 45 -1.82 -15.95 -2.93
N ALA A 46 -1.25 -14.95 -2.26
CA ALA A 46 -1.95 -13.72 -1.89
C ALA A 46 -2.56 -13.01 -3.10
N LEU A 47 -1.85 -13.00 -4.23
CA LEU A 47 -2.29 -12.31 -5.45
C LEU A 47 -3.54 -12.93 -6.10
N SER A 48 -3.80 -14.21 -5.87
CA SER A 48 -4.96 -14.91 -6.44
C SER A 48 -6.05 -15.20 -5.42
N GLN A 49 -5.67 -15.63 -4.21
CA GLN A 49 -6.61 -16.03 -3.15
C GLN A 49 -6.99 -14.88 -2.22
N GLY A 50 -6.19 -13.82 -2.21
CA GLY A 50 -6.35 -12.72 -1.27
C GLY A 50 -5.86 -13.06 0.14
N VAL A 51 -5.77 -12.02 0.97
CA VAL A 51 -5.27 -12.09 2.34
C VAL A 51 -6.37 -11.86 3.37
N ASP A 52 -6.19 -12.43 4.57
CA ASP A 52 -7.02 -12.14 5.73
C ASP A 52 -6.43 -10.95 6.48
N VAL A 53 -7.25 -9.95 6.75
CA VAL A 53 -6.82 -8.73 7.44
C VAL A 53 -7.72 -8.43 8.63
N ARG A 54 -7.22 -7.56 9.51
CA ARG A 54 -8.04 -7.01 10.60
C ARG A 54 -8.00 -5.50 10.62
N VAL A 55 -9.04 -4.88 11.17
CA VAL A 55 -8.97 -3.47 11.55
C VAL A 55 -8.22 -3.37 12.87
N SER A 56 -7.07 -2.69 12.85
CA SER A 56 -6.19 -2.53 14.01
C SER A 56 -6.81 -1.65 15.08
N SER A 57 -6.45 -1.88 16.34
CA SER A 57 -6.74 -0.97 17.45
C SER A 57 -5.85 0.29 17.43
N TRP A 58 -4.73 0.25 16.71
CA TRP A 58 -3.83 1.39 16.54
C TRP A 58 -4.34 2.33 15.45
N ASN A 59 -4.60 3.59 15.82
CA ASN A 59 -4.93 4.62 14.84
C ASN A 59 -3.69 5.08 14.07
N ARG A 60 -3.91 5.54 12.83
CA ARG A 60 -2.89 6.29 12.08
C ARG A 60 -2.60 7.62 12.76
N MET A 61 -1.37 8.13 12.57
CA MET A 61 -0.94 9.40 13.13
C MET A 61 -1.82 10.54 12.63
N ARG A 62 -2.23 11.41 13.53
CA ARG A 62 -2.99 12.60 13.18
C ARG A 62 -2.12 13.59 12.39
N ALA A 63 -2.75 14.34 11.47
CA ALA A 63 -2.11 15.50 10.85
C ALA A 63 -1.49 16.44 11.91
N ASN A 64 -0.35 17.03 11.60
CA ASN A 64 0.42 17.88 12.50
C ASN A 64 1.06 17.16 13.72
N THR A 65 1.11 15.82 13.72
CA THR A 65 1.90 15.03 14.70
C THR A 65 3.11 14.38 14.04
N MET A 66 2.93 13.84 12.86
CA MET A 66 3.97 13.22 12.03
C MET A 66 3.69 13.53 10.55
N PRO A 67 4.73 13.64 9.70
CA PRO A 67 4.54 13.93 8.26
C PRO A 67 4.09 12.67 7.50
N THR A 68 2.79 12.35 7.53
CA THR A 68 2.24 11.15 6.87
C THR A 68 2.43 11.14 5.35
N LEU A 69 2.53 12.32 4.73
CA LEU A 69 2.84 12.45 3.29
C LEU A 69 4.30 12.11 2.94
N ALA A 70 5.17 11.97 3.93
CA ALA A 70 6.56 11.59 3.73
C ALA A 70 6.78 10.11 4.07
N LYS A 71 7.50 9.40 3.18
CA LYS A 71 7.94 8.02 3.44
C LYS A 71 9.11 8.01 4.43
N ALA A 72 8.86 8.52 5.64
CA ALA A 72 9.86 8.71 6.69
C ALA A 72 9.94 7.48 7.61
N GLY A 73 11.17 7.07 7.99
CA GLY A 73 11.38 5.90 8.86
C GLY A 73 10.65 5.99 10.20
N GLY A 74 10.52 7.20 10.78
CA GLY A 74 9.80 7.41 12.04
C GLY A 74 8.30 7.06 11.98
N THR A 75 7.65 7.21 10.83
CA THR A 75 6.22 6.86 10.66
C THR A 75 6.00 5.35 10.69
N TYR A 76 7.01 4.54 10.36
CA TYR A 76 6.92 3.08 10.33
C TYR A 76 6.86 2.43 11.72
N MET A 77 7.14 3.15 12.80
CA MET A 77 6.87 2.64 14.15
C MET A 77 5.37 2.34 14.33
N ASN A 78 4.50 3.23 13.88
CA ASN A 78 3.06 2.98 13.87
C ASN A 78 2.68 1.80 12.96
N SER A 79 3.27 1.71 11.77
CA SER A 79 3.09 0.58 10.86
C SER A 79 3.47 -0.77 11.49
N GLN A 80 4.58 -0.82 12.24
CA GLN A 80 5.01 -2.03 12.96
C GLN A 80 3.99 -2.46 14.00
N LEU A 81 3.43 -1.53 14.78
CA LEU A 81 2.40 -1.83 15.79
C LEU A 81 1.15 -2.43 15.15
N ILE A 82 0.68 -1.85 14.05
CA ILE A 82 -0.46 -2.36 13.28
C ILE A 82 -0.19 -3.77 12.77
N LYS A 83 0.98 -3.98 12.15
CA LYS A 83 1.38 -5.29 11.61
C LYS A 83 1.53 -6.34 12.69
N MET A 84 2.22 -6.03 13.77
CA MET A 84 2.46 -6.96 14.90
C MET A 84 1.15 -7.37 15.57
N GLU A 85 0.21 -6.45 15.75
CA GLU A 85 -1.12 -6.75 16.29
C GLU A 85 -1.88 -7.70 15.35
N ALA A 86 -1.87 -7.45 14.04
CA ALA A 86 -2.50 -8.33 13.06
C ALA A 86 -1.91 -9.75 13.12
N MET A 87 -0.58 -9.84 13.14
CA MET A 87 0.11 -11.14 13.20
C MET A 87 -0.16 -11.89 14.51
N ALA A 88 -0.22 -11.20 15.66
CA ALA A 88 -0.53 -11.81 16.95
C ALA A 88 -1.91 -12.47 16.97
N ASP A 89 -2.85 -11.96 16.16
CA ASP A 89 -4.20 -12.50 16.02
C ASP A 89 -4.38 -13.39 14.78
N ASN A 90 -3.26 -13.85 14.18
CA ASN A 90 -3.24 -14.73 13.01
C ASN A 90 -3.93 -14.13 11.76
N TYR A 91 -3.71 -12.83 11.52
CA TYR A 91 -4.02 -12.18 10.26
C TYR A 91 -2.75 -11.88 9.47
N THR A 92 -2.90 -11.78 8.16
CA THR A 92 -1.76 -11.46 7.28
C THR A 92 -1.37 -9.99 7.37
N GLU A 93 -2.36 -9.08 7.51
CA GLU A 93 -2.11 -7.63 7.49
C GLU A 93 -3.14 -6.88 8.35
N GLY A 94 -2.85 -5.63 8.70
CA GLY A 94 -3.73 -4.75 9.45
C GLY A 94 -4.17 -3.51 8.66
N ILE A 95 -5.45 -3.14 8.76
CA ILE A 95 -5.99 -1.88 8.28
C ILE A 95 -6.02 -0.90 9.45
N SER A 96 -5.52 0.30 9.24
CA SER A 96 -5.60 1.38 10.23
C SER A 96 -6.76 2.32 9.97
N ILE A 97 -7.31 2.84 11.05
CA ILE A 97 -8.32 3.90 11.08
C ILE A 97 -7.61 5.22 11.45
N ASP A 98 -8.01 6.32 10.89
CA ASP A 98 -7.53 7.64 11.32
C ASP A 98 -8.15 8.07 12.66
N THR A 99 -7.69 9.19 13.20
CA THR A 99 -8.20 9.70 14.49
C THR A 99 -9.63 10.25 14.44
N ASN A 100 -10.24 10.32 13.25
CA ASN A 100 -11.63 10.72 13.06
C ASN A 100 -12.56 9.52 12.83
N GLY A 101 -12.03 8.30 12.81
CA GLY A 101 -12.81 7.06 12.65
C GLY A 101 -12.94 6.57 11.21
N PHE A 102 -12.22 7.17 10.25
CA PHE A 102 -12.25 6.75 8.86
C PHE A 102 -11.05 5.85 8.52
N VAL A 103 -11.26 4.94 7.58
CA VAL A 103 -10.20 4.08 7.06
C VAL A 103 -9.07 4.94 6.49
N SER A 104 -7.84 4.63 6.89
CA SER A 104 -6.63 5.26 6.39
C SER A 104 -5.97 4.37 5.34
N GLU A 105 -5.16 3.43 5.75
CA GLU A 105 -4.39 2.55 4.86
C GLU A 105 -4.01 1.25 5.60
N GLY A 106 -3.35 0.31 4.93
CA GLY A 106 -2.69 -0.83 5.56
C GLY A 106 -1.48 -0.42 6.38
N SER A 107 -0.74 -1.40 6.94
CA SER A 107 0.49 -1.09 7.68
C SER A 107 1.58 -0.49 6.77
N GLY A 108 1.61 -0.87 5.50
CA GLY A 108 2.57 -0.41 4.50
C GLY A 108 1.97 -0.29 3.08
N GLU A 109 0.66 -0.30 2.93
CA GLU A 109 -0.08 -0.33 1.68
C GLU A 109 -1.25 0.65 1.70
N ASN A 110 -1.57 1.24 0.54
CA ASN A 110 -2.85 1.93 0.37
C ASN A 110 -3.98 0.93 0.13
N ILE A 111 -5.23 1.36 0.30
CA ILE A 111 -6.42 0.51 0.18
C ILE A 111 -7.42 1.06 -0.85
N PHE A 112 -8.07 0.16 -1.57
CA PHE A 112 -9.23 0.41 -2.42
C PHE A 112 -10.38 -0.48 -2.01
N VAL A 113 -11.58 0.10 -1.97
CA VAL A 113 -12.84 -0.57 -1.64
C VAL A 113 -13.78 -0.42 -2.83
N ILE A 114 -14.33 -1.52 -3.33
CA ILE A 114 -15.23 -1.52 -4.48
C ILE A 114 -16.65 -1.82 -4.00
N ILE A 115 -17.59 -0.96 -4.35
CA ILE A 115 -19.01 -1.11 -4.08
C ILE A 115 -19.77 -0.73 -5.35
N ASP A 116 -20.66 -1.60 -5.82
CA ASP A 116 -21.46 -1.39 -7.04
C ASP A 116 -20.62 -0.98 -8.26
N GLY A 117 -19.42 -1.55 -8.39
CA GLY A 117 -18.49 -1.28 -9.49
C GLY A 117 -17.70 0.03 -9.37
N VAL A 118 -17.94 0.84 -8.33
CA VAL A 118 -17.21 2.09 -8.05
C VAL A 118 -16.08 1.83 -7.08
N LEU A 119 -14.87 2.29 -7.42
CA LEU A 119 -13.71 2.20 -6.54
C LEU A 119 -13.67 3.40 -5.58
N HIS A 120 -13.55 3.12 -4.32
CA HIS A 120 -13.32 4.12 -3.26
C HIS A 120 -11.92 3.96 -2.69
N THR A 121 -11.20 5.07 -2.50
CA THR A 121 -9.91 5.07 -1.81
C THR A 121 -9.83 6.31 -0.93
N PRO A 122 -9.20 6.24 0.26
CA PRO A 122 -9.05 7.40 1.11
C PRO A 122 -8.38 8.57 0.36
N PRO A 123 -8.82 9.84 0.60
CA PRO A 123 -8.26 10.99 -0.06
C PRO A 123 -6.81 11.20 0.36
N GLN A 124 -5.97 11.65 -0.57
CA GLN A 124 -4.54 11.91 -0.30
C GLN A 124 -4.34 12.91 0.84
N TYR A 125 -5.23 13.88 0.95
CA TYR A 125 -5.18 14.88 2.01
C TYR A 125 -6.34 14.66 2.99
N GLY A 126 -6.04 14.57 4.28
CA GLY A 126 -7.03 14.44 5.34
C GLY A 126 -7.24 13.04 5.91
N ALA A 127 -6.82 11.97 5.22
CA ALA A 127 -6.96 10.59 5.69
C ALA A 127 -5.67 9.97 6.25
N SER A 128 -4.63 10.76 6.46
CA SER A 128 -3.33 10.32 7.02
C SER A 128 -2.67 9.17 6.25
N ILE A 129 -2.81 9.16 4.93
CA ILE A 129 -2.21 8.16 4.04
C ILE A 129 -0.90 8.63 3.42
N LEU A 130 -0.05 7.68 3.01
CA LEU A 130 1.05 7.96 2.10
C LEU A 130 0.52 8.09 0.67
N PRO A 131 0.94 9.12 -0.13
CA PRO A 131 0.63 9.20 -1.55
C PRO A 131 1.44 8.12 -2.31
N GLY A 132 0.87 6.92 -2.38
CA GLY A 132 1.55 5.75 -2.96
C GLY A 132 1.62 5.78 -4.48
N LEU A 133 2.79 5.46 -5.05
CA LEU A 133 2.97 5.39 -6.51
C LEU A 133 2.09 4.29 -7.13
N THR A 134 2.03 3.10 -6.52
CA THR A 134 1.16 2.02 -7.00
C THR A 134 -0.33 2.40 -6.92
N ARG A 135 -0.73 3.15 -5.87
CA ARG A 135 -2.09 3.72 -5.78
C ARG A 135 -2.38 4.64 -6.97
N ASP A 136 -1.46 5.54 -7.30
CA ASP A 136 -1.61 6.44 -8.44
C ASP A 136 -1.65 5.68 -9.76
N SER A 137 -0.79 4.68 -9.94
CA SER A 137 -0.81 3.79 -11.12
C SER A 137 -2.17 3.10 -11.29
N VAL A 138 -2.75 2.58 -10.21
CA VAL A 138 -4.08 1.95 -10.24
C VAL A 138 -5.16 2.97 -10.63
N ILE A 139 -5.12 4.20 -10.12
CA ILE A 139 -6.06 5.26 -10.51
C ILE A 139 -5.95 5.57 -12.01
N GLN A 140 -4.73 5.58 -12.58
CA GLN A 140 -4.55 5.79 -14.02
C GLN A 140 -5.09 4.60 -14.84
N ILE A 141 -4.82 3.37 -14.41
CA ILE A 141 -5.36 2.16 -15.06
C ILE A 141 -6.89 2.16 -15.04
N CYS A 142 -7.51 2.58 -13.91
CA CYS A 142 -8.96 2.67 -13.81
C CYS A 142 -9.57 3.65 -14.83
N LYS A 143 -8.90 4.78 -15.09
CA LYS A 143 -9.34 5.73 -16.15
C LYS A 143 -9.36 5.09 -17.52
N ASP A 144 -8.38 4.25 -17.85
CA ASP A 144 -8.32 3.54 -19.14
C ASP A 144 -9.44 2.51 -19.30
N PHE A 145 -9.98 2.05 -18.21
CA PHE A 145 -11.07 1.07 -18.18
C PHE A 145 -12.44 1.72 -17.98
N ASP A 146 -12.52 3.06 -17.97
CA ASP A 146 -13.73 3.82 -17.64
C ASP A 146 -14.34 3.41 -16.29
N LEU A 147 -13.49 2.99 -15.34
CA LEU A 147 -13.88 2.69 -13.97
C LEU A 147 -13.88 3.95 -13.12
N GLU A 148 -14.99 4.22 -12.47
CA GLU A 148 -15.11 5.38 -11.58
C GLU A 148 -14.26 5.18 -10.31
N VAL A 149 -13.42 6.17 -9.97
CA VAL A 149 -12.63 6.19 -8.74
C VAL A 149 -12.99 7.43 -7.93
N LYS A 150 -13.48 7.20 -6.70
CA LYS A 150 -13.80 8.26 -5.73
C LYS A 150 -12.72 8.31 -4.64
N GLN A 151 -12.04 9.43 -4.53
CA GLN A 151 -11.17 9.73 -3.40
C GLN A 151 -12.04 10.34 -2.30
N THR A 152 -12.46 9.53 -1.33
CA THR A 152 -13.43 9.90 -0.29
C THR A 152 -13.10 9.27 1.05
N LEU A 153 -13.64 9.86 2.12
CA LEU A 153 -13.57 9.25 3.44
C LEU A 153 -14.38 7.96 3.45
N ILE A 154 -13.80 6.90 3.99
CA ILE A 154 -14.38 5.55 4.04
C ILE A 154 -14.67 5.21 5.50
N PRO A 155 -15.93 5.21 5.95
CA PRO A 155 -16.26 4.74 7.28
C PRO A 155 -16.01 3.23 7.37
N ARG A 156 -15.67 2.74 8.59
CA ARG A 156 -15.27 1.34 8.80
C ARG A 156 -16.31 0.34 8.27
N GLU A 157 -17.57 0.62 8.43
CA GLU A 157 -18.67 -0.26 7.99
C GLU A 157 -18.70 -0.49 6.48
N MET A 158 -18.19 0.43 5.66
CA MET A 158 -18.06 0.22 4.21
C MET A 158 -17.17 -0.98 3.87
N LEU A 159 -16.21 -1.31 4.72
CA LEU A 159 -15.34 -2.47 4.49
C LEU A 159 -16.14 -3.77 4.46
N TYR A 160 -17.19 -3.89 5.28
CA TYR A 160 -17.93 -5.15 5.46
C TYR A 160 -19.03 -5.38 4.43
N ILE A 161 -19.42 -4.32 3.71
CA ILE A 161 -20.45 -4.38 2.65
C ILE A 161 -19.83 -4.33 1.24
N ALA A 162 -18.50 -4.29 1.14
CA ALA A 162 -17.79 -4.19 -0.12
C ALA A 162 -17.91 -5.45 -0.97
N ASP A 163 -17.98 -5.27 -2.30
CA ASP A 163 -17.93 -6.34 -3.27
C ASP A 163 -16.51 -6.90 -3.42
N GLU A 164 -15.51 -6.00 -3.44
CA GLU A 164 -14.09 -6.33 -3.52
C GLU A 164 -13.28 -5.31 -2.71
N ILE A 165 -12.16 -5.75 -2.15
CA ILE A 165 -11.17 -4.85 -1.53
C ILE A 165 -9.78 -5.33 -1.92
N PHE A 166 -8.85 -4.40 -2.12
CA PHE A 166 -7.45 -4.73 -2.35
C PHE A 166 -6.49 -3.68 -1.81
N PHE A 167 -5.30 -4.13 -1.49
CA PHE A 167 -4.15 -3.29 -1.16
C PHE A 167 -3.33 -2.93 -2.39
N THR A 168 -2.62 -1.79 -2.32
CA THR A 168 -1.63 -1.38 -3.32
C THR A 168 -0.34 -0.90 -2.67
N GLY A 169 0.79 -1.35 -3.22
CA GLY A 169 2.12 -0.93 -2.76
C GLY A 169 3.22 -1.51 -3.64
N THR A 170 4.43 -0.98 -3.57
CA THR A 170 5.55 -1.49 -4.37
C THR A 170 5.85 -2.95 -4.07
N ALA A 171 5.89 -3.34 -2.79
CA ALA A 171 6.14 -4.72 -2.38
C ALA A 171 4.86 -5.57 -2.38
N ALA A 172 3.71 -4.96 -2.05
CA ALA A 172 2.42 -5.63 -2.02
C ALA A 172 1.77 -5.72 -3.41
N GLU A 173 2.30 -4.98 -4.39
CA GLU A 173 1.74 -4.95 -5.75
C GLU A 173 0.26 -4.54 -5.72
N VAL A 174 -0.65 -5.35 -6.28
CA VAL A 174 -2.11 -5.23 -6.16
C VAL A 174 -2.60 -6.52 -5.50
N THR A 175 -2.81 -6.50 -4.19
CA THR A 175 -3.16 -7.70 -3.41
C THR A 175 -4.61 -7.67 -2.94
N PRO A 176 -5.45 -8.63 -3.35
CA PRO A 176 -6.83 -8.74 -2.90
C PRO A 176 -6.94 -9.00 -1.39
N ILE A 177 -8.01 -8.51 -0.77
CA ILE A 177 -8.41 -8.83 0.59
C ILE A 177 -9.62 -9.75 0.54
N ARG A 178 -9.50 -10.95 1.10
CA ARG A 178 -10.58 -11.96 1.08
C ARG A 178 -11.47 -11.93 2.31
N SER A 179 -10.94 -11.44 3.44
CA SER A 179 -11.72 -11.27 4.66
C SER A 179 -11.18 -10.14 5.52
N ILE A 180 -12.06 -9.49 6.28
CA ILE A 180 -11.74 -8.49 7.29
C ILE A 180 -12.40 -8.89 8.60
N ASP A 181 -11.64 -8.92 9.71
CA ASP A 181 -12.13 -9.29 11.05
C ASP A 181 -12.90 -10.64 11.01
N ARG A 182 -12.42 -11.63 10.27
CA ARG A 182 -13.03 -12.94 10.00
C ARG A 182 -14.33 -12.89 9.18
N MET A 183 -14.78 -11.73 8.74
CA MET A 183 -15.91 -11.60 7.85
C MET A 183 -15.45 -11.64 6.39
N LYS A 184 -16.04 -12.52 5.61
CA LYS A 184 -15.74 -12.70 4.19
C LYS A 184 -16.16 -11.46 3.40
N ILE A 185 -15.28 -10.98 2.52
CA ILE A 185 -15.55 -9.88 1.60
C ILE A 185 -15.91 -10.44 0.22
N GLY A 186 -17.07 -10.01 -0.29
CA GLY A 186 -17.56 -10.45 -1.60
C GLY A 186 -17.45 -11.97 -1.81
N PRO A 187 -16.74 -12.44 -2.86
CA PRO A 187 -16.58 -13.87 -3.14
C PRO A 187 -15.61 -14.58 -2.16
N GLY A 188 -14.91 -13.86 -1.27
CA GLY A 188 -13.89 -14.41 -0.37
C GLY A 188 -12.59 -14.81 -1.08
N LYS A 189 -12.32 -14.18 -2.19
CA LYS A 189 -11.11 -14.29 -3.02
C LYS A 189 -11.00 -13.08 -3.94
N ARG A 190 -9.97 -13.03 -4.78
CA ARG A 190 -9.85 -11.96 -5.80
C ARG A 190 -11.12 -11.88 -6.65
N GLY A 191 -11.71 -10.68 -6.70
CA GLY A 191 -12.87 -10.39 -7.54
C GLY A 191 -12.50 -9.94 -8.96
N PRO A 192 -13.47 -9.85 -9.87
CA PRO A 192 -13.22 -9.61 -11.29
C PRO A 192 -12.63 -8.21 -11.60
N ILE A 193 -13.02 -7.17 -10.86
CA ILE A 193 -12.49 -5.82 -11.08
C ILE A 193 -11.03 -5.76 -10.60
N THR A 194 -10.74 -6.30 -9.42
CA THR A 194 -9.37 -6.42 -8.91
C THR A 194 -8.49 -7.22 -9.86
N GLU A 195 -8.99 -8.34 -10.41
CA GLU A 195 -8.25 -9.16 -11.37
C GLU A 195 -7.92 -8.39 -12.65
N LYS A 196 -8.88 -7.64 -13.19
CA LYS A 196 -8.70 -6.82 -14.40
C LYS A 196 -7.62 -5.75 -14.20
N ILE A 197 -7.66 -5.06 -13.05
CA ILE A 197 -6.68 -4.03 -12.69
C ILE A 197 -5.29 -4.65 -12.48
N GLN A 198 -5.23 -5.74 -11.71
CA GLN A 198 -4.01 -6.45 -11.40
C GLN A 198 -3.32 -6.96 -12.66
N LYS A 199 -4.08 -7.58 -13.58
CA LYS A 199 -3.55 -8.06 -14.87
C LYS A 199 -2.92 -6.92 -15.66
N ARG A 200 -3.63 -5.79 -15.83
CA ARG A 200 -3.10 -4.62 -16.55
C ARG A 200 -1.85 -4.05 -15.87
N PHE A 201 -1.84 -3.97 -14.55
CA PHE A 201 -0.68 -3.51 -13.81
C PHE A 201 0.55 -4.39 -14.09
N PHE A 202 0.40 -5.72 -14.04
CA PHE A 202 1.50 -6.63 -14.33
C PHE A 202 1.94 -6.61 -15.80
N GLU A 203 1.02 -6.54 -16.74
CA GLU A 203 1.34 -6.40 -18.16
C GLU A 203 2.27 -5.19 -18.42
N ILE A 204 2.00 -4.05 -17.75
CA ILE A 204 2.80 -2.84 -17.90
C ILE A 204 4.17 -3.01 -17.24
N ILE A 205 4.22 -3.40 -15.95
CA ILE A 205 5.50 -3.45 -15.21
C ILE A 205 6.43 -4.56 -15.70
N ASN A 206 5.91 -5.58 -16.41
CA ASN A 206 6.69 -6.63 -17.06
C ASN A 206 7.05 -6.28 -18.50
N ALA A 207 6.70 -5.08 -18.98
CA ALA A 207 6.90 -4.66 -20.38
C ALA A 207 6.23 -5.59 -21.41
N GLU A 208 5.11 -6.22 -21.07
CA GLU A 208 4.32 -7.07 -21.95
C GLU A 208 3.38 -6.28 -22.86
N VAL A 209 3.15 -5.01 -22.53
CA VAL A 209 2.38 -4.03 -23.29
C VAL A 209 3.12 -2.70 -23.36
N GLU A 210 2.71 -1.81 -24.27
CA GLU A 210 3.27 -0.46 -24.38
C GLU A 210 3.11 0.32 -23.06
N ASP A 211 4.22 0.89 -22.58
CA ASP A 211 4.24 1.79 -21.43
C ASP A 211 3.85 3.22 -21.81
N LYS A 212 2.58 3.44 -22.08
CA LYS A 212 2.06 4.77 -22.44
C LYS A 212 2.16 5.81 -21.30
N TYR A 213 2.50 5.38 -20.10
CA TYR A 213 2.62 6.26 -18.92
C TYR A 213 4.06 6.66 -18.60
N ASN A 214 5.05 6.06 -19.29
CA ASN A 214 6.49 6.23 -19.02
C ASN A 214 6.86 5.85 -17.57
N TRP A 215 6.34 4.71 -17.08
CA TRP A 215 6.66 4.20 -15.74
C TRP A 215 7.95 3.38 -15.72
N LEU A 216 8.33 2.83 -16.85
CA LEU A 216 9.49 1.95 -16.95
C LEU A 216 10.78 2.74 -17.23
N THR A 217 11.84 2.37 -16.53
CA THR A 217 13.20 2.80 -16.82
C THR A 217 14.03 1.56 -17.09
N PHE A 218 14.41 1.35 -18.35
CA PHE A 218 15.22 0.20 -18.73
C PHE A 218 16.64 0.34 -18.21
N VAL A 219 17.18 -0.75 -17.65
CA VAL A 219 18.56 -0.86 -17.13
C VAL A 219 19.32 -1.81 -18.03
N TYR A 220 20.50 -1.38 -18.54
CA TYR A 220 21.36 -2.13 -19.47
C TYR A 220 22.58 -2.70 -18.76
#